data_836df579f29ebc9f6fdf41701f03274c
#
_entry.id   836df579f29ebc9f6fdf41701f03274c
#
_cell.length_a   1.000
_cell.length_b   1.000
_cell.length_c   1.000
_cell.angle_alpha   90.00
_cell.angle_beta   90.00
_cell.angle_gamma   90.00
#
_symmetry.space_group_name_H-M   'P 1'
#
loop_
_entity.id
_entity.type
_entity.pdbx_description
1 polymer ?
#
loop_
_entity_poly.entity_id
_entity_poly.type
_entity_poly.pdbx_seq_one_letter_code
_entity_poly.pdbx_strand_id
1 'polypeptide(L)'
;MTRQSRWIDPLPWGRSTALLAGLVLACSFAGVGVVGAETVAGPHASASAIDTGNASNATASVVELYPDPVRDGDAGEYVLVRLPERGNWSVSDGEATIRLRNVSGRVLVTPEPEAIGDAARRSATVVEGSFALANGGEAVVLRRDGQQVHRVRYGESTEGERYLPAPDEWRPRGLDPRSAVSTGPANATAFVLPDSPGVPMETLRSAEERILLAGYSFTSERVAAALLAAHSRGVEVRVLVEAEPVGGASAQQARVLDRLAAAGIDVRVVGVGANRFSYHHPKYAIADGRALVLSENWKPSGVGGASSRGWGVRVENGSTAAVLAGLFRN
;
A
#
# COMPACT_ATOMS: atom_id res chain seq x y z
N MET A 1 25.13 13.81 55.46
CA MET A 1 24.43 12.51 55.28
C MET A 1 24.56 12.11 53.83
N THR A 2 25.58 11.30 53.58
CA THR A 2 26.02 10.80 52.30
C THR A 2 25.27 9.52 51.99
N ARG A 3 24.52 9.45 50.84
CA ARG A 3 23.96 8.18 50.31
C ARG A 3 24.91 7.65 49.25
N GLN A 4 25.52 6.51 49.58
CA GLN A 4 26.34 5.70 48.70
C GLN A 4 25.45 5.02 47.59
N SER A 5 25.86 5.18 46.37
CA SER A 5 25.37 4.43 45.21
C SER A 5 26.01 3.03 45.20
N ARG A 6 25.19 1.97 45.23
CA ARG A 6 25.64 0.58 45.03
C ARG A 6 25.72 0.30 43.54
N TRP A 7 26.88 -0.09 43.10
CA TRP A 7 27.14 -0.69 41.80
C TRP A 7 26.76 -2.16 41.85
N ILE A 8 26.04 -2.66 40.83
CA ILE A 8 25.69 -4.07 40.65
C ILE A 8 26.77 -4.66 39.72
N ASP A 9 27.52 -5.65 40.24
CA ASP A 9 28.52 -6.38 39.48
C ASP A 9 27.89 -7.24 38.35
N PRO A 10 28.54 -7.39 37.19
CA PRO A 10 28.07 -8.25 36.12
C PRO A 10 28.35 -9.72 36.44
N LEU A 11 27.37 -10.57 36.20
CA LEU A 11 27.44 -12.03 36.32
C LEU A 11 28.45 -12.65 35.32
N PRO A 12 29.22 -13.68 35.72
CA PRO A 12 30.21 -14.32 34.83
C PRO A 12 29.56 -15.25 33.80
N TRP A 13 29.96 -15.07 32.56
CA TRP A 13 29.59 -15.94 31.44
C TRP A 13 30.31 -17.28 31.54
N GLY A 14 29.57 -18.34 31.76
CA GLY A 14 30.04 -19.73 31.70
C GLY A 14 30.43 -20.13 30.26
N ARG A 15 31.66 -20.59 30.11
CA ARG A 15 32.17 -21.20 28.88
C ARG A 15 31.56 -22.58 28.70
N SER A 16 30.72 -22.77 27.70
CA SER A 16 30.32 -24.09 27.22
C SER A 16 31.14 -24.45 26.01
N THR A 17 32.06 -25.38 26.19
CA THR A 17 32.80 -26.08 25.11
C THR A 17 31.87 -27.09 24.48
N ALA A 18 31.42 -26.86 23.24
CA ALA A 18 30.75 -27.85 22.42
C ALA A 18 31.73 -28.45 21.44
N LEU A 19 31.92 -29.76 21.52
CA LEU A 19 32.71 -30.59 20.60
C LEU A 19 32.09 -30.56 19.19
N LEU A 20 32.87 -30.16 18.19
CA LEU A 20 32.57 -30.40 16.79
C LEU A 20 32.95 -31.83 16.42
N ALA A 21 31.98 -32.67 16.13
CA ALA A 21 32.17 -33.92 15.40
C ALA A 21 32.04 -33.62 13.90
N GLY A 22 33.15 -33.72 13.17
CA GLY A 22 33.18 -33.55 11.73
C GLY A 22 32.55 -34.73 11.01
N LEU A 23 31.66 -34.45 10.06
CA LEU A 23 31.21 -35.40 9.06
C LEU A 23 31.72 -34.89 7.68
N VAL A 24 32.78 -35.50 7.20
CA VAL A 24 33.29 -35.29 5.81
C VAL A 24 32.46 -36.18 4.90
N LEU A 25 31.62 -35.56 4.03
CA LEU A 25 30.94 -36.27 2.97
C LEU A 25 31.69 -35.98 1.64
N ALA A 26 32.44 -36.97 1.21
CA ALA A 26 33.11 -36.96 -0.11
C ALA A 26 32.04 -37.20 -1.21
N CYS A 27 31.80 -36.24 -2.08
CA CYS A 27 31.07 -36.46 -3.31
C CYS A 27 32.10 -36.57 -4.46
N SER A 28 32.19 -37.78 -4.97
CA SER A 28 32.97 -38.12 -6.16
C SER A 28 32.37 -37.55 -7.42
N PHE A 29 33.14 -36.84 -8.21
CA PHE A 29 32.78 -36.44 -9.57
C PHE A 29 32.98 -37.63 -10.51
N ALA A 30 31.95 -37.99 -11.26
CA ALA A 30 32.10 -38.84 -12.45
C ALA A 30 31.08 -38.39 -13.51
N GLY A 31 31.61 -38.13 -14.70
CA GLY A 31 30.91 -38.36 -15.96
C GLY A 31 30.26 -37.18 -16.65
N VAL A 32 30.99 -36.59 -17.57
CA VAL A 32 30.56 -35.75 -18.68
C VAL A 32 29.55 -36.52 -19.54
N GLY A 33 28.35 -35.95 -19.73
CA GLY A 33 27.40 -36.36 -20.75
C GLY A 33 26.79 -35.12 -21.39
N VAL A 34 27.28 -34.78 -22.59
CA VAL A 34 26.65 -33.78 -23.46
C VAL A 34 25.37 -34.42 -24.00
N VAL A 35 24.21 -33.94 -23.59
CA VAL A 35 22.93 -34.28 -24.23
C VAL A 35 22.32 -33.00 -24.75
N GLY A 36 21.91 -33.05 -26.01
CA GLY A 36 21.44 -31.94 -26.81
C GLY A 36 20.25 -31.17 -26.20
N ALA A 37 20.22 -29.90 -26.53
CA ALA A 37 19.10 -29.01 -26.24
C ALA A 37 17.89 -29.45 -27.07
N GLU A 38 16.94 -30.16 -26.45
CA GLU A 38 15.58 -30.26 -26.97
C GLU A 38 14.83 -29.02 -26.48
N THR A 39 14.47 -28.15 -27.41
CA THR A 39 13.55 -27.07 -27.23
C THR A 39 12.16 -27.64 -26.96
N VAL A 40 11.80 -27.75 -25.69
CA VAL A 40 10.40 -27.96 -25.30
C VAL A 40 9.67 -26.64 -25.55
N ALA A 41 8.94 -26.59 -26.66
CA ALA A 41 7.94 -25.57 -26.89
C ALA A 41 6.81 -25.77 -25.88
N GLY A 42 6.84 -24.99 -24.79
CA GLY A 42 5.69 -24.85 -23.90
C GLY A 42 4.55 -24.16 -24.64
N PRO A 43 3.28 -24.50 -24.32
CA PRO A 43 2.14 -23.89 -24.99
C PRO A 43 2.16 -22.37 -24.74
N HIS A 44 2.19 -21.61 -25.81
CA HIS A 44 1.91 -20.17 -25.77
C HIS A 44 0.55 -19.98 -25.10
N ALA A 45 0.57 -19.47 -23.87
CA ALA A 45 -0.63 -18.90 -23.29
C ALA A 45 -0.98 -17.70 -24.18
N SER A 46 -1.95 -17.90 -25.03
CA SER A 46 -2.59 -16.84 -25.79
C SER A 46 -2.98 -15.76 -24.80
N ALA A 47 -2.55 -14.53 -25.08
CA ALA A 47 -3.05 -13.37 -24.41
C ALA A 47 -4.58 -13.46 -24.44
N SER A 48 -5.19 -13.68 -23.28
CA SER A 48 -6.63 -13.63 -23.15
C SER A 48 -7.06 -12.26 -23.60
N ALA A 49 -7.76 -12.24 -24.72
CA ALA A 49 -8.51 -11.10 -25.19
C ALA A 49 -9.25 -10.52 -23.96
N ILE A 50 -9.21 -9.21 -23.83
CA ILE A 50 -10.11 -8.47 -22.94
C ILE A 50 -11.49 -9.04 -23.19
N ASP A 51 -12.00 -9.78 -22.22
CA ASP A 51 -13.34 -10.33 -22.26
C ASP A 51 -14.33 -9.15 -22.25
N THR A 52 -14.68 -8.69 -23.44
CA THR A 52 -15.84 -7.84 -23.68
C THR A 52 -17.12 -8.68 -23.71
N GLY A 53 -17.02 -9.92 -23.21
CA GLY A 53 -18.08 -10.90 -23.16
C GLY A 53 -19.04 -10.67 -22.00
N ASN A 54 -20.22 -10.26 -22.38
CA ASN A 54 -21.45 -10.53 -21.65
C ASN A 54 -21.85 -9.63 -20.48
N ALA A 55 -22.15 -8.36 -20.77
CA ALA A 55 -22.89 -7.49 -19.86
C ALA A 55 -24.35 -7.95 -19.59
N SER A 56 -24.83 -9.04 -20.22
CA SER A 56 -26.26 -9.40 -20.22
C SER A 56 -26.69 -10.37 -19.10
N ASN A 57 -25.80 -10.86 -18.24
CA ASN A 57 -26.18 -11.74 -17.10
C ASN A 57 -25.76 -11.22 -15.72
N ALA A 58 -25.34 -9.98 -15.58
CA ALA A 58 -25.02 -9.41 -14.28
C ALA A 58 -26.31 -9.11 -13.49
N THR A 59 -26.54 -9.82 -12.40
CA THR A 59 -27.67 -9.58 -11.50
C THR A 59 -27.50 -8.23 -10.79
N ALA A 60 -28.59 -7.47 -10.64
CA ALA A 60 -28.59 -6.23 -9.87
C ALA A 60 -28.29 -6.53 -8.40
N SER A 61 -27.34 -5.80 -7.81
CA SER A 61 -26.92 -6.05 -6.42
C SER A 61 -26.35 -4.81 -5.74
N VAL A 62 -26.45 -4.77 -4.42
CA VAL A 62 -25.59 -3.95 -3.56
C VAL A 62 -24.26 -4.65 -3.50
N VAL A 63 -23.18 -3.91 -3.81
CA VAL A 63 -21.82 -4.46 -3.98
C VAL A 63 -20.93 -4.13 -2.80
N GLU A 64 -21.14 -2.94 -2.21
CA GLU A 64 -20.31 -2.41 -1.15
C GLU A 64 -21.07 -1.34 -0.36
N LEU A 65 -20.85 -1.30 0.95
CA LEU A 65 -21.36 -0.28 1.85
C LEU A 65 -20.19 0.31 2.63
N TYR A 66 -20.18 1.62 2.82
CA TYR A 66 -19.17 2.33 3.61
C TYR A 66 -19.87 3.27 4.59
N PRO A 67 -20.33 2.74 5.75
CA PRO A 67 -21.16 3.50 6.67
C PRO A 67 -20.37 4.45 7.57
N ASP A 68 -19.13 4.13 7.92
CA ASP A 68 -18.34 4.80 8.95
C ASP A 68 -16.99 5.27 8.37
N PRO A 69 -17.00 6.37 7.59
CA PRO A 69 -15.77 6.95 7.04
C PRO A 69 -14.86 7.54 8.13
N VAL A 70 -13.56 7.54 7.87
CA VAL A 70 -12.52 8.15 8.74
C VAL A 70 -12.66 9.67 8.89
N ARG A 71 -13.49 10.32 8.08
CA ARG A 71 -13.68 11.77 8.13
C ARG A 71 -14.74 12.12 9.16
N ASP A 72 -14.52 13.23 9.86
CA ASP A 72 -15.47 13.75 10.83
C ASP A 72 -16.89 13.86 10.23
N GLY A 73 -17.88 13.39 10.99
CA GLY A 73 -19.29 13.44 10.60
C GLY A 73 -19.66 12.51 9.45
N ASP A 74 -18.94 11.40 9.31
CA ASP A 74 -19.16 10.35 8.31
C ASP A 74 -19.09 10.84 6.85
N ALA A 75 -18.36 11.95 6.64
CA ALA A 75 -18.20 12.54 5.32
C ALA A 75 -17.56 11.56 4.33
N GLY A 76 -18.31 11.22 3.28
CA GLY A 76 -17.89 10.27 2.25
C GLY A 76 -18.47 8.87 2.44
N GLU A 77 -19.51 8.69 3.27
CA GLU A 77 -20.29 7.45 3.29
C GLU A 77 -20.93 7.17 1.91
N TYR A 78 -21.12 5.91 1.60
CA TYR A 78 -21.74 5.55 0.33
C TYR A 78 -22.33 4.14 0.29
N VAL A 79 -23.25 3.96 -0.65
CA VAL A 79 -23.74 2.67 -1.13
C VAL A 79 -23.28 2.47 -2.58
N LEU A 80 -22.58 1.39 -2.88
CA LEU A 80 -22.20 1.02 -4.24
C LEU A 80 -23.10 -0.10 -4.72
N VAL A 81 -23.79 0.14 -5.83
CA VAL A 81 -24.66 -0.86 -6.48
C VAL A 81 -24.16 -1.21 -7.88
N ARG A 82 -24.51 -2.39 -8.33
CA ARG A 82 -24.40 -2.82 -9.73
C ARG A 82 -25.78 -2.91 -10.35
N LEU A 83 -25.99 -2.21 -11.45
CA LEU A 83 -27.23 -2.19 -12.20
C LEU A 83 -26.99 -2.73 -13.60
N PRO A 84 -27.60 -3.85 -14.00
CA PRO A 84 -27.32 -4.49 -15.30
C PRO A 84 -27.76 -3.62 -16.48
N GLU A 85 -28.78 -2.81 -16.30
CA GLU A 85 -29.35 -1.94 -17.32
C GLU A 85 -29.93 -0.66 -16.71
N ARG A 86 -30.25 0.29 -17.55
CA ARG A 86 -31.01 1.49 -17.14
C ARG A 86 -32.45 1.11 -16.80
N GLY A 87 -33.03 1.76 -15.81
CA GLY A 87 -34.38 1.47 -15.33
C GLY A 87 -34.81 2.38 -14.21
N ASN A 88 -35.97 2.08 -13.65
CA ASN A 88 -36.51 2.78 -12.48
C ASN A 88 -35.99 2.12 -11.20
N TRP A 89 -34.73 2.42 -10.86
CA TRP A 89 -34.04 1.87 -9.71
C TRP A 89 -34.16 2.79 -8.49
N SER A 90 -34.10 2.20 -7.31
CA SER A 90 -33.94 2.95 -6.06
C SER A 90 -33.17 2.16 -5.02
N VAL A 91 -32.45 2.89 -4.15
CA VAL A 91 -31.77 2.36 -2.96
C VAL A 91 -32.45 2.96 -1.73
N SER A 92 -32.63 2.17 -0.70
CA SER A 92 -33.21 2.62 0.58
C SER A 92 -32.47 1.97 1.76
N ASP A 93 -32.17 2.77 2.79
CA ASP A 93 -31.67 2.36 4.11
C ASP A 93 -32.80 2.04 5.09
N GLY A 94 -34.05 2.26 4.71
CA GLY A 94 -35.25 2.11 5.55
C GLY A 94 -35.86 3.44 5.97
N GLU A 95 -35.07 4.50 6.08
CA GLU A 95 -35.49 5.86 6.42
C GLU A 95 -35.62 6.75 5.18
N ALA A 96 -34.64 6.66 4.28
CA ALA A 96 -34.60 7.37 3.01
C ALA A 96 -34.77 6.43 1.82
N THR A 97 -35.17 7.00 0.67
CA THR A 97 -35.21 6.29 -0.62
C THR A 97 -34.65 7.17 -1.73
N ILE A 98 -33.53 6.78 -2.30
CA ILE A 98 -32.83 7.50 -3.36
C ILE A 98 -33.19 6.87 -4.70
N ARG A 99 -33.72 7.67 -5.64
CA ARG A 99 -34.05 7.23 -6.98
C ARG A 99 -32.85 7.34 -7.90
N LEU A 100 -32.51 6.21 -8.54
CA LEU A 100 -31.40 6.12 -9.48
C LEU A 100 -31.96 6.18 -10.91
N ARG A 101 -31.97 7.39 -11.48
CA ARG A 101 -32.59 7.63 -12.78
C ARG A 101 -31.57 7.56 -13.91
N ASN A 102 -31.90 6.80 -14.95
CA ASN A 102 -31.12 6.75 -16.18
C ASN A 102 -29.65 6.34 -16.05
N VAL A 103 -29.32 5.54 -15.02
CA VAL A 103 -27.99 5.03 -14.73
C VAL A 103 -27.93 3.50 -14.85
N SER A 104 -26.76 2.97 -15.15
CA SER A 104 -26.45 1.52 -15.20
C SER A 104 -24.97 1.29 -14.92
N GLY A 105 -24.56 0.03 -14.78
CA GLY A 105 -23.19 -0.34 -14.41
C GLY A 105 -22.96 -0.20 -12.92
N ARG A 106 -21.77 0.26 -12.52
CA ARG A 106 -21.45 0.56 -11.13
C ARG A 106 -21.93 1.97 -10.80
N VAL A 107 -22.78 2.09 -9.80
CA VAL A 107 -23.35 3.36 -9.34
C VAL A 107 -23.04 3.52 -7.86
N LEU A 108 -22.36 4.59 -7.52
CA LEU A 108 -22.01 4.96 -6.16
C LEU A 108 -22.98 6.07 -5.72
N VAL A 109 -23.75 5.79 -4.70
CA VAL A 109 -24.71 6.74 -4.10
C VAL A 109 -24.11 7.27 -2.82
N THR A 110 -24.07 8.59 -2.66
CA THR A 110 -23.46 9.26 -1.50
C THR A 110 -24.16 10.60 -1.22
N PRO A 111 -24.29 11.02 0.04
CA PRO A 111 -24.76 12.36 0.36
C PRO A 111 -23.74 13.45 0.00
N GLU A 112 -22.45 13.11 -0.09
CA GLU A 112 -21.35 14.06 -0.28
C GLU A 112 -20.45 13.66 -1.46
N PRO A 113 -20.87 13.93 -2.71
CA PRO A 113 -20.09 13.57 -3.90
C PRO A 113 -18.64 14.08 -3.88
N GLU A 114 -18.37 15.27 -3.35
CA GLU A 114 -17.03 15.89 -3.28
C GLU A 114 -16.09 15.14 -2.33
N ALA A 115 -16.63 14.43 -1.33
CA ALA A 115 -15.85 13.59 -0.43
C ALA A 115 -15.35 12.29 -1.11
N ILE A 116 -15.93 11.94 -2.28
CA ILE A 116 -15.56 10.74 -3.03
C ILE A 116 -14.29 10.98 -3.85
N GLY A 117 -13.25 10.20 -3.57
CA GLY A 117 -11.95 10.30 -4.24
C GLY A 117 -12.01 9.97 -5.74
N ASP A 118 -11.07 10.52 -6.51
CA ASP A 118 -10.99 10.39 -7.98
C ASP A 118 -10.97 8.95 -8.49
N ALA A 119 -10.36 8.02 -7.74
CA ALA A 119 -10.30 6.61 -8.14
C ALA A 119 -11.70 5.98 -8.19
N ALA A 120 -12.54 6.25 -7.18
CA ALA A 120 -13.91 5.77 -7.13
C ALA A 120 -14.77 6.45 -8.22
N ARG A 121 -14.59 7.75 -8.45
CA ARG A 121 -15.25 8.52 -9.53
C ARG A 121 -14.94 7.96 -10.93
N ARG A 122 -13.74 7.43 -11.13
CA ARG A 122 -13.38 6.77 -12.41
C ARG A 122 -13.97 5.38 -12.58
N SER A 123 -14.34 4.72 -11.48
CA SER A 123 -14.80 3.32 -11.48
C SER A 123 -16.33 3.16 -11.39
N ALA A 124 -17.05 4.23 -11.07
CA ALA A 124 -18.50 4.23 -10.88
C ALA A 124 -19.12 5.57 -11.28
N THR A 125 -20.38 5.56 -11.71
CA THR A 125 -21.19 6.77 -11.80
C THR A 125 -21.58 7.22 -10.40
N VAL A 126 -21.22 8.44 -10.02
CA VAL A 126 -21.58 9.00 -8.72
C VAL A 126 -22.95 9.66 -8.80
N VAL A 127 -23.83 9.31 -7.88
CA VAL A 127 -25.16 9.88 -7.73
C VAL A 127 -25.28 10.47 -6.32
N GLU A 128 -25.68 11.73 -6.23
CA GLU A 128 -25.99 12.37 -4.97
C GLU A 128 -27.33 11.86 -4.43
N GLY A 129 -27.36 11.50 -3.15
CA GLY A 129 -28.56 11.04 -2.48
C GLY A 129 -28.43 11.22 -0.97
N SER A 130 -29.42 11.86 -0.37
CA SER A 130 -29.45 12.11 1.07
C SER A 130 -29.90 10.84 1.81
N PHE A 131 -29.00 10.25 2.55
CA PHE A 131 -29.22 9.13 3.48
C PHE A 131 -28.16 9.18 4.58
N ALA A 132 -28.28 8.37 5.60
CA ALA A 132 -27.28 8.18 6.64
C ALA A 132 -27.26 6.70 7.04
N LEU A 133 -26.15 6.03 6.75
CA LEU A 133 -25.99 4.63 7.10
C LEU A 133 -25.67 4.48 8.60
N ALA A 134 -26.42 3.63 9.29
CA ALA A 134 -26.25 3.44 10.73
C ALA A 134 -24.94 2.71 11.06
N ASN A 135 -24.05 3.31 11.87
CA ASN A 135 -22.81 2.65 12.32
C ASN A 135 -23.06 1.41 13.18
N GLY A 136 -24.23 1.30 13.83
CA GLY A 136 -24.67 0.10 14.56
C GLY A 136 -25.22 -1.02 13.67
N GLY A 137 -25.30 -0.81 12.36
CA GLY A 137 -25.80 -1.77 11.39
C GLY A 137 -27.29 -1.64 11.06
N GLU A 138 -27.61 -1.88 9.81
CA GLU A 138 -28.98 -1.82 9.28
C GLU A 138 -29.14 -2.66 8.00
N ALA A 139 -30.25 -2.45 7.28
CA ALA A 139 -30.53 -3.13 6.03
C ALA A 139 -30.68 -2.13 4.88
N VAL A 140 -29.88 -2.32 3.84
CA VAL A 140 -29.97 -1.56 2.59
C VAL A 140 -30.70 -2.40 1.53
N VAL A 141 -31.67 -1.81 0.86
CA VAL A 141 -32.56 -2.46 -0.11
C VAL A 141 -32.44 -1.80 -1.47
N LEU A 142 -32.09 -2.60 -2.48
CA LEU A 142 -32.15 -2.22 -3.89
C LEU A 142 -33.51 -2.65 -4.48
N ARG A 143 -34.20 -1.71 -5.12
CA ARG A 143 -35.50 -1.96 -5.77
C ARG A 143 -35.46 -1.61 -7.25
N ARG A 144 -36.29 -2.33 -8.02
CA ARG A 144 -36.63 -2.01 -9.41
C ARG A 144 -38.13 -1.89 -9.55
N ASP A 145 -38.62 -0.81 -10.10
CA ASP A 145 -40.08 -0.55 -10.25
C ASP A 145 -40.88 -0.72 -8.96
N GLY A 146 -40.25 -0.36 -7.83
CA GLY A 146 -40.81 -0.51 -6.48
C GLY A 146 -40.65 -1.88 -5.85
N GLN A 147 -40.31 -2.91 -6.63
CA GLN A 147 -40.11 -4.27 -6.13
C GLN A 147 -38.66 -4.47 -5.63
N GLN A 148 -38.52 -5.15 -4.49
CA GLN A 148 -37.22 -5.50 -3.93
C GLN A 148 -36.53 -6.53 -4.83
N VAL A 149 -35.30 -6.22 -5.29
CA VAL A 149 -34.45 -7.13 -6.09
C VAL A 149 -33.24 -7.62 -5.33
N HIS A 150 -32.73 -6.81 -4.38
CA HIS A 150 -31.64 -7.21 -3.52
C HIS A 150 -31.77 -6.56 -2.14
N ARG A 151 -31.38 -7.26 -1.10
CA ARG A 151 -31.32 -6.75 0.27
C ARG A 151 -30.05 -7.22 0.94
N VAL A 152 -29.37 -6.30 1.56
CA VAL A 152 -28.17 -6.53 2.36
C VAL A 152 -28.45 -6.09 3.78
N ARG A 153 -27.99 -6.85 4.75
CA ARG A 153 -27.94 -6.43 6.16
C ARG A 153 -26.49 -6.48 6.60
N TYR A 154 -26.01 -5.43 7.20
CA TYR A 154 -24.71 -5.38 7.87
C TYR A 154 -24.88 -5.17 9.36
N GLY A 155 -23.88 -5.55 10.16
CA GLY A 155 -23.82 -5.31 11.61
C GLY A 155 -23.02 -4.07 11.93
N GLU A 156 -22.59 -3.94 13.20
CA GLU A 156 -21.77 -2.84 13.68
C GLU A 156 -20.53 -2.62 12.76
N SER A 157 -20.32 -1.37 12.35
CA SER A 157 -19.18 -0.95 11.54
C SER A 157 -17.97 -0.62 12.41
N THR A 158 -16.80 -0.71 11.80
CA THR A 158 -15.56 -0.13 12.34
C THR A 158 -15.17 1.04 11.45
N GLU A 159 -14.78 2.16 12.06
CA GLU A 159 -14.35 3.35 11.32
C GLU A 159 -13.31 2.99 10.24
N GLY A 160 -13.54 3.47 9.03
CA GLY A 160 -12.67 3.24 7.88
C GLY A 160 -12.84 1.89 7.19
N GLU A 161 -13.75 1.01 7.65
CA GLU A 161 -14.05 -0.27 7.03
C GLU A 161 -15.29 -0.20 6.13
N ARG A 162 -15.24 -0.91 5.03
CA ARG A 162 -16.36 -1.13 4.12
C ARG A 162 -16.87 -2.56 4.22
N TYR A 163 -18.16 -2.72 4.14
CA TYR A 163 -18.80 -4.01 4.11
C TYR A 163 -18.94 -4.52 2.67
N LEU A 164 -18.53 -5.75 2.41
CA LEU A 164 -18.67 -6.46 1.14
C LEU A 164 -19.71 -7.56 1.30
N PRO A 165 -20.95 -7.41 0.76
CA PRO A 165 -22.00 -8.39 0.93
C PRO A 165 -21.69 -9.78 0.34
N ALA A 166 -20.79 -9.81 -0.63
CA ALA A 166 -20.19 -11.03 -1.14
C ALA A 166 -18.68 -10.81 -1.17
N PRO A 167 -17.92 -11.39 -0.22
CA PRO A 167 -18.13 -12.64 0.53
C PRO A 167 -18.74 -12.51 1.95
N ASP A 168 -19.42 -11.45 2.33
CA ASP A 168 -19.95 -11.20 3.68
C ASP A 168 -18.83 -10.90 4.70
N GLU A 169 -18.07 -9.84 4.41
CA GLU A 169 -16.95 -9.46 5.26
C GLU A 169 -16.72 -7.95 5.31
N TRP A 170 -16.16 -7.49 6.42
CA TRP A 170 -15.61 -6.15 6.56
C TRP A 170 -14.17 -6.09 6.07
N ARG A 171 -13.83 -5.02 5.38
CA ARG A 171 -12.45 -4.74 4.94
C ARG A 171 -12.12 -3.27 5.06
N PRO A 172 -10.93 -2.92 5.55
CA PRO A 172 -10.46 -1.55 5.50
C PRO A 172 -10.56 -1.00 4.07
N ARG A 173 -11.12 0.19 3.93
CA ARG A 173 -11.28 0.82 2.62
C ARG A 173 -9.92 1.00 1.95
N GLY A 174 -9.85 0.55 0.69
CA GLY A 174 -8.63 0.61 -0.11
C GLY A 174 -7.64 -0.53 0.16
N LEU A 175 -7.96 -1.50 1.03
CA LEU A 175 -7.23 -2.75 1.14
C LEU A 175 -7.82 -3.77 0.16
N ASP A 176 -7.67 -3.52 -1.12
CA ASP A 176 -7.93 -4.54 -2.12
C ASP A 176 -6.67 -5.36 -2.33
N PRO A 177 -6.78 -6.70 -2.29
CA PRO A 177 -5.68 -7.55 -2.71
C PRO A 177 -5.25 -7.16 -4.13
N ARG A 178 -3.98 -6.83 -4.30
CA ARG A 178 -3.45 -6.51 -5.61
C ARG A 178 -2.74 -7.71 -6.18
N SER A 179 -3.12 -8.09 -7.39
CA SER A 179 -2.38 -9.10 -8.15
C SER A 179 -0.96 -8.60 -8.42
N ALA A 180 -0.02 -9.54 -8.49
CA ALA A 180 1.31 -9.23 -8.96
C ALA A 180 1.26 -8.68 -10.40
N VAL A 181 2.06 -7.66 -10.67
CA VAL A 181 2.15 -7.02 -11.98
C VAL A 181 3.53 -7.31 -12.56
N SER A 182 3.56 -7.92 -13.75
CA SER A 182 4.81 -8.08 -14.51
C SER A 182 5.04 -6.83 -15.36
N THR A 183 6.23 -6.25 -15.23
CA THR A 183 6.61 -5.00 -15.93
C THR A 183 7.58 -5.22 -17.10
N GLY A 184 7.82 -6.50 -17.44
CA GLY A 184 8.76 -6.88 -18.50
C GLY A 184 10.24 -6.82 -18.08
N PRO A 185 11.17 -7.06 -19.01
CA PRO A 185 12.61 -7.06 -18.73
C PRO A 185 13.10 -5.66 -18.34
N ALA A 186 14.11 -5.61 -17.46
CA ALA A 186 14.70 -4.38 -16.99
C ALA A 186 16.18 -4.57 -16.63
N ASN A 187 16.97 -3.50 -16.73
CA ASN A 187 18.28 -3.47 -16.10
C ASN A 187 18.10 -3.34 -14.59
N ALA A 188 18.79 -4.18 -13.85
CA ALA A 188 18.76 -4.16 -12.40
C ALA A 188 20.17 -4.21 -11.81
N THR A 189 20.40 -3.43 -10.75
CA THR A 189 21.61 -3.46 -9.94
C THR A 189 21.26 -3.96 -8.56
N ALA A 190 21.66 -5.18 -8.21
CA ALA A 190 21.56 -5.70 -6.86
C ALA A 190 22.80 -5.26 -6.05
N PHE A 191 22.63 -4.92 -4.80
CA PHE A 191 23.70 -4.46 -3.93
C PHE A 191 23.45 -4.84 -2.46
N VAL A 192 24.54 -4.82 -1.69
CA VAL A 192 24.51 -5.11 -0.25
C VAL A 192 24.82 -3.82 0.51
N LEU A 193 24.09 -3.58 1.58
CA LEU A 193 24.39 -2.56 2.57
C LEU A 193 25.05 -3.22 3.80
N PRO A 194 26.02 -2.58 4.43
CA PRO A 194 26.47 -1.21 4.22
C PRO A 194 27.56 -1.03 3.16
N ASP A 195 27.92 -2.08 2.40
CA ASP A 195 29.09 -2.10 1.51
C ASP A 195 28.93 -1.14 0.31
N SER A 196 27.70 -0.97 -0.18
CA SER A 196 27.40 -0.13 -1.35
C SER A 196 26.41 1.00 -1.07
N PRO A 197 26.65 1.88 -0.08
CA PRO A 197 25.73 2.97 0.26
C PRO A 197 25.66 4.05 -0.82
N GLY A 198 26.57 3.98 -1.80
CA GLY A 198 26.60 4.86 -2.97
C GLY A 198 25.37 4.68 -3.86
N VAL A 199 24.89 3.44 -4.06
CA VAL A 199 23.77 3.16 -4.98
C VAL A 199 22.47 3.88 -4.62
N PRO A 200 21.94 3.78 -3.39
CA PRO A 200 20.75 4.53 -3.02
C PRO A 200 20.98 6.05 -3.06
N MET A 201 22.15 6.53 -2.67
CA MET A 201 22.46 7.95 -2.66
C MET A 201 22.59 8.53 -4.07
N GLU A 202 23.20 7.82 -5.00
CA GLU A 202 23.28 8.19 -6.40
C GLU A 202 21.87 8.26 -7.02
N THR A 203 21.04 7.25 -6.78
CA THR A 203 19.67 7.18 -7.28
C THR A 203 18.85 8.41 -6.87
N LEU A 204 18.94 8.83 -5.60
CA LEU A 204 18.22 10.01 -5.12
C LEU A 204 18.82 11.33 -5.67
N ARG A 205 20.15 11.43 -5.74
CA ARG A 205 20.84 12.66 -6.19
C ARG A 205 20.69 12.94 -7.67
N SER A 206 20.57 11.89 -8.48
CA SER A 206 20.42 11.99 -9.94
C SER A 206 18.98 12.17 -10.41
N ALA A 207 18.02 12.33 -9.49
CA ALA A 207 16.65 12.66 -9.86
C ALA A 207 16.54 14.08 -10.39
N GLU A 208 15.77 14.24 -11.48
CA GLU A 208 15.56 15.51 -12.21
C GLU A 208 14.10 15.96 -12.16
N GLU A 209 13.13 15.04 -12.08
CA GLU A 209 11.71 15.35 -12.11
C GLU A 209 11.04 15.12 -10.75
N ARG A 210 11.19 13.92 -10.18
CA ARG A 210 10.51 13.57 -8.92
C ARG A 210 11.23 12.53 -8.09
N ILE A 211 11.01 12.59 -6.77
CA ILE A 211 11.34 11.55 -5.80
C ILE A 211 10.10 11.24 -4.95
N LEU A 212 9.69 9.97 -4.92
CA LEU A 212 8.71 9.44 -3.97
C LEU A 212 9.45 8.47 -3.05
N LEU A 213 9.53 8.77 -1.76
CA LEU A 213 10.24 7.94 -0.78
C LEU A 213 9.27 7.40 0.25
N ALA A 214 9.16 6.07 0.34
CA ALA A 214 8.37 5.37 1.35
C ALA A 214 9.26 4.67 2.36
N GLY A 215 8.94 4.77 3.65
CA GLY A 215 9.75 4.20 4.72
C GLY A 215 8.97 3.84 5.96
N TYR A 216 9.47 2.82 6.68
CA TYR A 216 8.99 2.48 8.02
C TYR A 216 9.65 3.38 9.08
N SER A 217 10.94 3.67 8.92
CA SER A 217 11.66 4.61 9.78
C SER A 217 12.63 5.46 8.96
N PHE A 218 12.68 6.76 9.28
CA PHE A 218 13.51 7.71 8.58
C PHE A 218 14.28 8.61 9.54
N THR A 219 15.55 8.32 9.78
CA THR A 219 16.45 9.10 10.66
C THR A 219 17.76 9.47 9.99
N SER A 220 17.97 9.14 8.71
CA SER A 220 19.21 9.42 8.00
C SER A 220 19.31 10.88 7.57
N GLU A 221 20.18 11.63 8.21
CA GLU A 221 20.51 13.03 7.84
C GLU A 221 21.10 13.12 6.42
N ARG A 222 21.86 12.10 6.03
CA ARG A 222 22.46 12.02 4.68
C ARG A 222 21.41 11.91 3.59
N VAL A 223 20.38 11.08 3.80
CA VAL A 223 19.24 10.95 2.89
C VAL A 223 18.41 12.23 2.88
N ALA A 224 18.10 12.79 4.06
CA ALA A 224 17.37 14.04 4.15
C ALA A 224 18.08 15.19 3.41
N ALA A 225 19.41 15.31 3.55
CA ALA A 225 20.18 16.31 2.81
C ALA A 225 20.11 16.11 1.29
N ALA A 226 20.06 14.84 0.81
CA ALA A 226 19.89 14.56 -0.62
C ALA A 226 18.50 14.96 -1.13
N LEU A 227 17.44 14.72 -0.34
CA LEU A 227 16.08 15.13 -0.68
C LEU A 227 15.94 16.66 -0.72
N LEU A 228 16.50 17.36 0.28
CA LEU A 228 16.53 18.83 0.32
C LEU A 228 17.27 19.41 -0.89
N ALA A 229 18.42 18.84 -1.24
CA ALA A 229 19.17 19.26 -2.40
C ALA A 229 18.43 18.99 -3.72
N ALA A 230 17.69 17.88 -3.84
CA ALA A 230 16.83 17.60 -4.98
C ALA A 230 15.69 18.64 -5.07
N HIS A 231 15.00 18.87 -3.96
CA HIS A 231 13.93 19.84 -3.87
C HIS A 231 14.39 21.25 -4.23
N SER A 232 15.57 21.69 -3.79
CA SER A 232 16.15 22.99 -4.14
C SER A 232 16.51 23.13 -5.63
N ARG A 233 16.65 22.02 -6.37
CA ARG A 233 16.80 22.00 -7.82
C ARG A 233 15.46 22.05 -8.58
N GLY A 234 14.32 22.02 -7.86
CA GLY A 234 12.99 21.99 -8.45
C GLY A 234 12.40 20.58 -8.63
N VAL A 235 13.06 19.54 -8.11
CA VAL A 235 12.53 18.16 -8.13
C VAL A 235 11.32 18.05 -7.20
N GLU A 236 10.22 17.46 -7.67
CA GLU A 236 9.06 17.12 -6.83
C GLU A 236 9.46 16.04 -5.83
N VAL A 237 9.48 16.36 -4.54
CA VAL A 237 9.82 15.40 -3.49
C VAL A 237 8.62 15.17 -2.59
N ARG A 238 8.27 13.88 -2.39
CA ARG A 238 7.26 13.45 -1.43
C ARG A 238 7.80 12.34 -0.55
N VAL A 239 7.47 12.38 0.73
CA VAL A 239 7.91 11.42 1.74
C VAL A 239 6.69 10.85 2.46
N LEU A 240 6.64 9.51 2.58
CA LEU A 240 5.59 8.77 3.27
C LEU A 240 6.24 7.84 4.31
N VAL A 241 5.93 8.01 5.60
CA VAL A 241 6.59 7.28 6.69
C VAL A 241 5.56 6.77 7.68
N GLU A 242 5.83 5.60 8.28
CA GLU A 242 5.05 5.07 9.40
C GLU A 242 5.07 6.05 10.59
N ALA A 243 3.89 6.34 11.12
CA ALA A 243 3.72 7.22 12.27
C ALA A 243 4.19 6.57 13.57
N GLU A 244 3.82 5.29 13.76
CA GLU A 244 4.03 4.54 15.00
C GLU A 244 4.87 3.27 14.75
N PRO A 245 6.13 3.39 14.33
CA PRO A 245 6.99 2.22 14.20
C PRO A 245 7.16 1.54 15.56
N VAL A 246 7.40 0.22 15.58
CA VAL A 246 7.64 -0.54 16.81
C VAL A 246 8.72 0.17 17.66
N GLY A 247 8.36 0.49 18.90
CA GLY A 247 9.17 1.29 19.81
C GLY A 247 8.92 2.81 19.71
N GLY A 248 7.95 3.23 18.91
CA GLY A 248 7.56 4.62 18.74
C GLY A 248 8.45 5.41 17.76
N ALA A 249 7.94 6.55 17.30
CA ALA A 249 8.72 7.48 16.49
C ALA A 249 9.78 8.16 17.34
N SER A 250 11.04 8.10 16.94
CA SER A 250 12.12 8.75 17.68
C SER A 250 12.11 10.26 17.48
N ALA A 251 12.62 11.01 18.48
CA ALA A 251 12.83 12.46 18.36
C ALA A 251 13.74 12.82 17.16
N GLN A 252 14.64 11.93 16.76
CA GLN A 252 15.46 12.10 15.56
C GLN A 252 14.61 12.04 14.29
N GLN A 253 13.67 11.07 14.20
CA GLN A 253 12.74 10.99 13.08
C GLN A 253 11.89 12.25 12.97
N ALA A 254 11.29 12.70 14.07
CA ALA A 254 10.51 13.93 14.11
C ALA A 254 11.32 15.12 13.56
N ARG A 255 12.52 15.36 14.09
CA ARG A 255 13.39 16.47 13.63
C ARG A 255 13.73 16.39 12.14
N VAL A 256 13.97 15.20 11.60
CA VAL A 256 14.26 15.01 10.18
C VAL A 256 13.02 15.34 9.34
N LEU A 257 11.86 14.83 9.72
CA LEU A 257 10.60 15.06 8.98
C LEU A 257 10.18 16.52 9.06
N ASP A 258 10.25 17.16 10.23
CA ASP A 258 9.95 18.59 10.41
C ASP A 258 10.83 19.47 9.53
N ARG A 259 12.13 19.17 9.43
CA ARG A 259 13.04 19.90 8.55
C ARG A 259 12.70 19.76 7.08
N LEU A 260 12.28 18.57 6.63
CA LEU A 260 11.82 18.35 5.26
C LEU A 260 10.53 19.13 4.99
N ALA A 261 9.57 19.06 5.89
CA ALA A 261 8.30 19.78 5.79
C ALA A 261 8.49 21.31 5.80
N ALA A 262 9.36 21.82 6.69
CA ALA A 262 9.69 23.24 6.76
C ALA A 262 10.35 23.76 5.47
N ALA A 263 11.01 22.91 4.69
CA ALA A 263 11.56 23.26 3.39
C ALA A 263 10.53 23.19 2.23
N GLY A 264 9.26 22.80 2.51
CA GLY A 264 8.20 22.70 1.51
C GLY A 264 8.05 21.32 0.85
N ILE A 265 8.75 20.29 1.34
CA ILE A 265 8.58 18.91 0.89
C ILE A 265 7.25 18.36 1.45
N ASP A 266 6.44 17.68 0.60
CA ASP A 266 5.21 17.00 1.03
C ASP A 266 5.58 15.76 1.87
N VAL A 267 5.50 15.90 3.20
CA VAL A 267 5.78 14.86 4.18
C VAL A 267 4.48 14.39 4.79
N ARG A 268 4.20 13.10 4.67
CA ARG A 268 3.02 12.47 5.27
C ARG A 268 3.43 11.33 6.17
N VAL A 269 2.70 11.20 7.28
CA VAL A 269 2.77 10.04 8.17
C VAL A 269 1.49 9.24 8.03
N VAL A 270 1.61 7.91 8.05
CA VAL A 270 0.48 6.97 7.98
C VAL A 270 0.49 6.09 9.21
N GLY A 271 -0.67 5.59 9.60
CA GLY A 271 -0.80 4.77 10.80
C GLY A 271 -1.33 5.55 12.01
N VAL A 272 -1.85 6.78 11.81
CA VAL A 272 -2.56 7.54 12.84
C VAL A 272 -4.06 7.36 12.59
N GLY A 273 -4.80 6.96 13.62
CA GLY A 273 -6.25 6.70 13.51
C GLY A 273 -6.57 5.32 12.94
N ALA A 274 -7.64 5.21 12.18
CA ALA A 274 -8.05 3.95 11.56
C ALA A 274 -7.00 3.44 10.57
N ASN A 275 -6.32 2.40 10.94
CA ASN A 275 -5.18 1.87 10.23
C ASN A 275 -5.61 0.81 9.22
N ARG A 276 -5.41 1.11 7.95
CA ARG A 276 -5.57 0.14 6.85
C ARG A 276 -4.65 -1.08 6.97
N PHE A 277 -3.48 -0.90 7.57
CA PHE A 277 -2.47 -1.93 7.82
C PHE A 277 -1.96 -1.77 9.25
N SER A 278 -1.59 -2.87 9.90
CA SER A 278 -0.94 -2.79 11.21
C SER A 278 0.33 -1.94 11.18
N TYR A 279 1.04 -1.92 10.06
CA TYR A 279 2.22 -1.08 9.86
C TYR A 279 2.42 -0.78 8.37
N HIS A 280 2.81 0.46 8.05
CA HIS A 280 3.36 0.84 6.77
C HIS A 280 4.87 0.50 6.77
N HIS A 281 5.22 -0.74 6.37
CA HIS A 281 6.57 -1.29 6.52
C HIS A 281 7.44 -1.35 5.24
N PRO A 282 7.14 -0.63 4.15
CA PRO A 282 7.97 -0.62 2.95
C PRO A 282 9.25 0.20 3.15
N LYS A 283 10.25 -0.06 2.32
CA LYS A 283 11.46 0.72 2.21
C LYS A 283 11.84 0.80 0.74
N TYR A 284 11.28 1.79 0.04
CA TYR A 284 11.55 2.00 -1.37
C TYR A 284 11.56 3.49 -1.73
N ALA A 285 12.15 3.80 -2.85
CA ALA A 285 12.04 5.11 -3.47
C ALA A 285 11.84 4.97 -4.98
N ILE A 286 11.13 5.92 -5.55
CA ILE A 286 11.07 6.14 -6.98
C ILE A 286 11.81 7.44 -7.26
N ALA A 287 12.79 7.39 -8.17
CA ALA A 287 13.51 8.55 -8.67
C ALA A 287 13.33 8.58 -10.20
N ASP A 288 12.43 9.44 -10.67
CA ASP A 288 11.98 9.51 -12.07
C ASP A 288 11.45 8.14 -12.56
N GLY A 289 12.13 7.52 -13.54
CA GLY A 289 11.83 6.19 -14.08
C GLY A 289 12.55 5.03 -13.39
N ARG A 290 13.22 5.26 -12.26
CA ARG A 290 13.99 4.25 -11.51
C ARG A 290 13.28 3.88 -10.22
N ALA A 291 13.23 2.59 -9.92
CA ALA A 291 12.72 2.06 -8.67
C ALA A 291 13.88 1.54 -7.81
N LEU A 292 13.95 1.96 -6.57
CA LEU A 292 14.90 1.51 -5.56
C LEU A 292 14.15 0.79 -4.45
N VAL A 293 14.38 -0.50 -4.25
CA VAL A 293 13.74 -1.30 -3.19
C VAL A 293 14.80 -1.80 -2.24
N LEU A 294 14.55 -1.68 -0.94
CA LEU A 294 15.51 -1.97 0.12
C LEU A 294 14.92 -2.92 1.17
N SER A 295 15.75 -3.71 1.81
CA SER A 295 15.42 -4.39 3.06
C SER A 295 15.66 -3.49 4.28
N GLU A 296 16.53 -2.49 4.16
CA GLU A 296 16.98 -1.59 5.23
C GLU A 296 16.13 -0.33 5.34
N ASN A 297 15.93 0.13 6.56
CA ASN A 297 15.29 1.42 6.84
C ASN A 297 16.17 2.61 6.39
N TRP A 298 15.56 3.77 6.23
CA TRP A 298 16.23 5.03 5.92
C TRP A 298 16.96 5.59 7.17
N LYS A 299 17.87 4.78 7.72
CA LYS A 299 18.66 5.07 8.94
C LYS A 299 20.16 5.11 8.64
N PRO A 300 20.98 5.76 9.49
CA PRO A 300 22.44 5.68 9.37
C PRO A 300 22.98 4.25 9.38
N SER A 301 22.36 3.37 10.16
CA SER A 301 22.73 1.94 10.24
C SER A 301 22.46 1.15 8.95
N GLY A 302 21.46 1.55 8.18
CA GLY A 302 21.11 0.90 6.91
C GLY A 302 21.71 1.64 5.71
N VAL A 303 20.94 2.52 5.09
CA VAL A 303 21.35 3.29 3.88
C VAL A 303 22.48 4.28 4.14
N GLY A 304 22.77 4.60 5.38
CA GLY A 304 23.90 5.45 5.77
C GLY A 304 25.26 4.75 5.64
N GLY A 305 25.31 3.43 5.47
CA GLY A 305 26.53 2.64 5.33
C GLY A 305 27.25 2.36 6.63
N ALA A 306 26.56 2.36 7.79
CA ALA A 306 27.21 2.25 9.08
C ALA A 306 27.33 0.83 9.64
N SER A 307 26.24 0.03 9.74
CA SER A 307 26.32 -1.22 10.49
C SER A 307 25.35 -2.33 10.10
N SER A 308 24.15 -2.04 9.68
CA SER A 308 23.17 -3.09 9.35
C SER A 308 23.45 -3.69 7.99
N ARG A 309 23.50 -5.04 7.95
CA ARG A 309 23.60 -5.76 6.70
C ARG A 309 22.22 -6.01 6.11
N GLY A 310 21.97 -5.47 4.95
CA GLY A 310 20.76 -5.63 4.19
C GLY A 310 21.00 -5.63 2.69
N TRP A 311 19.95 -5.71 1.92
CA TRP A 311 20.00 -5.80 0.47
C TRP A 311 19.19 -4.71 -0.17
N GLY A 312 19.53 -4.38 -1.39
CA GLY A 312 18.75 -3.52 -2.23
C GLY A 312 18.83 -3.91 -3.68
N VAL A 313 17.85 -3.46 -4.43
CA VAL A 313 17.85 -3.53 -5.88
C VAL A 313 17.40 -2.19 -6.45
N ARG A 314 18.16 -1.68 -7.42
CA ARG A 314 17.75 -0.57 -8.27
C ARG A 314 17.32 -1.14 -9.61
N VAL A 315 16.10 -0.84 -10.03
CA VAL A 315 15.51 -1.28 -11.30
C VAL A 315 15.32 -0.06 -12.20
N GLU A 316 15.88 -0.11 -13.38
CA GLU A 316 15.79 0.94 -14.40
C GLU A 316 14.68 0.59 -15.40
N ASN A 317 13.44 0.84 -14.98
CA ASN A 317 12.25 0.57 -15.79
C ASN A 317 11.09 1.49 -15.36
N GLY A 318 10.66 2.35 -16.27
CA GLY A 318 9.58 3.30 -16.02
C GLY A 318 8.24 2.64 -15.66
N SER A 319 7.94 1.45 -16.18
CA SER A 319 6.72 0.71 -15.83
C SER A 319 6.77 0.20 -14.38
N THR A 320 7.93 -0.33 -13.93
CA THR A 320 8.12 -0.72 -12.52
C THR A 320 8.01 0.49 -11.60
N ALA A 321 8.64 1.60 -11.96
CA ALA A 321 8.54 2.85 -11.21
C ALA A 321 7.09 3.36 -11.14
N ALA A 322 6.32 3.26 -12.24
CA ALA A 322 4.91 3.66 -12.27
C ALA A 322 4.01 2.78 -11.39
N VAL A 323 4.24 1.46 -11.35
CA VAL A 323 3.52 0.54 -10.45
C VAL A 323 3.75 0.93 -9.00
N LEU A 324 5.01 1.10 -8.57
CA LEU A 324 5.34 1.50 -7.20
C LEU A 324 4.84 2.91 -6.86
N ALA A 325 4.87 3.84 -7.81
CA ALA A 325 4.29 5.17 -7.62
C ALA A 325 2.75 5.11 -7.46
N GLY A 326 2.08 4.15 -8.10
CA GLY A 326 0.67 3.85 -7.87
C GLY A 326 0.41 3.37 -6.44
N LEU A 327 1.28 2.53 -5.89
CA LEU A 327 1.19 2.06 -4.50
C LEU A 327 1.47 3.17 -3.48
N PHE A 328 2.34 4.11 -3.79
CA PHE A 328 2.65 5.25 -2.93
C PHE A 328 1.46 6.20 -2.73
N ARG A 329 0.55 6.28 -3.69
CA ARG A 329 -0.59 7.21 -3.70
C ARG A 329 -1.90 6.65 -3.15
N ASN A 330 -1.92 5.37 -2.74
CA ASN A 330 -3.14 4.69 -2.27
C ASN A 330 -3.19 4.56 -0.76
#